data_17c0d5c8b3cfe62a6cdbd92a9338566f
#
_entry.id   17c0d5c8b3cfe62a6cdbd92a9338566f
#
_cell.length_a   1.000
_cell.length_b   1.000
_cell.length_c   1.000
_cell.angle_alpha   90.00
_cell.angle_beta   90.00
_cell.angle_gamma   90.00
#
_symmetry.space_group_name_H-M   'P 1'
#
loop_
_entity.id
_entity.type
_entity.pdbx_description
1 polymer ?
#
loop_
_entity_poly.entity_id
_entity_poly.type
_entity_poly.pdbx_seq_one_letter_code
_entity_poly.pdbx_strand_id
1 'polypeptide(L)'
;MHEVSYGASKFALESYSRAAASELGRYGITVNIVSPGPIQTGYIEPELEQQLNVEIPLGRIGQPEDVADVVAFLASEQARWLTGQLLFVGGGHRMI
;
A
#
# COMPACT_ATOMS: atom_id res chain seq x y z
N MET A 1 -20.35 10.34 -3.57
CA MET A 1 -20.22 10.61 -2.12
C MET A 1 -19.17 9.77 -1.43
N HIS A 2 -19.23 8.44 -1.63
CA HIS A 2 -18.21 7.56 -1.05
C HIS A 2 -16.79 7.90 -1.49
N GLU A 3 -16.63 8.25 -2.75
CA GLU A 3 -15.32 8.55 -3.31
C GLU A 3 -14.70 9.80 -2.71
N VAL A 4 -15.50 10.82 -2.44
CA VAL A 4 -15.01 12.06 -1.82
C VAL A 4 -14.55 11.80 -0.40
N SER A 5 -15.36 11.11 0.39
CA SER A 5 -15.01 10.77 1.77
C SER A 5 -13.79 9.85 1.83
N TYR A 6 -13.74 8.86 0.93
CA TYR A 6 -12.62 7.94 0.85
C TYR A 6 -11.33 8.66 0.49
N GLY A 7 -11.38 9.53 -0.54
CA GLY A 7 -10.22 10.29 -0.97
C GLY A 7 -9.72 11.21 0.13
N ALA A 8 -10.63 11.91 0.83
CA ALA A 8 -10.26 12.78 1.93
C ALA A 8 -9.60 11.99 3.08
N SER A 9 -10.13 10.81 3.39
CA SER A 9 -9.56 9.94 4.42
C SER A 9 -8.16 9.49 4.06
N LYS A 10 -7.93 9.15 2.80
CA LYS A 10 -6.61 8.75 2.31
C LYS A 10 -5.61 9.90 2.42
N PHE A 11 -5.99 11.10 2.01
CA PHE A 11 -5.14 12.27 2.14
C PHE A 11 -4.78 12.57 3.59
N ALA A 12 -5.76 12.47 4.48
CA ALA A 12 -5.54 12.67 5.90
C ALA A 12 -4.54 11.65 6.44
N LEU A 13 -4.67 10.38 6.06
CA LEU A 13 -3.76 9.32 6.49
C LEU A 13 -2.34 9.62 6.02
N GLU A 14 -2.15 10.00 4.76
CA GLU A 14 -0.84 10.35 4.24
C GLU A 14 -0.22 11.52 4.98
N SER A 15 -1.01 12.56 5.21
CA SER A 15 -0.55 13.76 5.91
C SER A 15 -0.13 13.45 7.34
N TYR A 16 -0.95 12.70 8.07
CA TYR A 16 -0.63 12.30 9.44
C TYR A 16 0.61 11.41 9.48
N SER A 17 0.75 10.51 8.52
CA SER A 17 1.90 9.59 8.48
C SER A 17 3.20 10.35 8.23
N ARG A 18 3.18 11.35 7.36
CA ARG A 18 4.38 12.18 7.13
C ARG A 18 4.73 13.00 8.35
N ALA A 19 3.73 13.58 9.00
CA ALA A 19 3.96 14.32 10.25
C ALA A 19 4.51 13.42 11.33
N ALA A 20 3.95 12.22 11.50
CA ALA A 20 4.43 11.25 12.46
C ALA A 20 5.86 10.82 12.14
N ALA A 21 6.17 10.57 10.86
CA ALA A 21 7.52 10.21 10.45
C ALA A 21 8.53 11.30 10.83
N SER A 22 8.14 12.55 10.58
CA SER A 22 8.99 13.70 10.91
C SER A 22 9.24 13.84 12.40
N GLU A 23 8.20 13.67 13.21
CA GLU A 23 8.30 13.83 14.66
C GLU A 23 8.98 12.66 15.35
N LEU A 24 8.73 11.45 14.87
CA LEU A 24 9.20 10.23 15.52
C LEU A 24 10.57 9.77 15.06
N GLY A 25 11.07 10.36 13.99
CA GLY A 25 12.39 9.99 13.44
C GLY A 25 13.51 10.15 14.46
N ARG A 26 13.43 11.15 15.32
CA ARG A 26 14.44 11.37 16.37
C ARG A 26 14.55 10.20 17.33
N TYR A 27 13.51 9.39 17.43
CA TYR A 27 13.49 8.22 18.31
C TYR A 27 13.84 6.94 17.57
N GLY A 28 14.25 7.03 16.31
CA GLY A 28 14.57 5.86 15.49
C GLY A 28 13.33 5.10 15.00
N ILE A 29 12.18 5.76 15.01
CA ILE A 29 10.92 5.14 14.55
C ILE A 29 10.66 5.54 13.11
N THR A 30 10.40 4.55 12.25
CA THR A 30 10.01 4.80 10.86
C THR A 30 8.50 4.63 10.71
N VAL A 31 7.90 5.46 9.87
CA VAL A 31 6.46 5.43 9.61
C VAL A 31 6.25 5.48 8.10
N ASN A 32 5.71 4.43 7.55
CA ASN A 32 5.43 4.32 6.12
C ASN A 32 4.01 3.82 5.90
N ILE A 33 3.45 4.11 4.74
CA ILE A 33 2.13 3.62 4.35
C ILE A 33 2.30 2.60 3.23
N VAL A 34 1.57 1.49 3.35
CA VAL A 34 1.46 0.50 2.28
C VAL A 34 0.07 0.62 1.69
N SER A 35 -0.01 0.84 0.39
CA SER A 35 -1.27 0.93 -0.33
C SER A 35 -1.39 -0.26 -1.28
N PRO A 36 -2.14 -1.30 -0.89
CA PRO A 36 -2.28 -2.48 -1.75
C PRO A 36 -3.20 -2.20 -2.94
N GLY A 37 -2.91 -2.88 -4.05
CA GLY A 37 -3.84 -2.95 -5.15
C GLY A 37 -4.88 -4.05 -4.91
N PRO A 38 -5.48 -4.59 -5.98
CA PRO A 38 -6.45 -5.69 -5.82
C PRO A 38 -5.77 -6.93 -5.26
N ILE A 39 -6.25 -7.40 -4.13
CA ILE A 39 -5.71 -8.57 -3.42
C ILE A 39 -6.80 -9.63 -3.30
N GLN A 40 -6.47 -10.88 -3.63
CA GLN A 40 -7.41 -11.99 -3.52
C GLN A 40 -7.53 -12.42 -2.07
N THR A 41 -8.61 -12.00 -1.43
CA THR A 41 -8.93 -12.39 -0.05
C THR A 41 -10.14 -13.32 -0.01
N GLY A 42 -10.56 -13.83 -1.18
CA GLY A 42 -11.73 -14.70 -1.32
C GLY A 42 -12.99 -13.97 -1.77
N TYR A 43 -12.93 -12.64 -1.90
CA TYR A 43 -14.09 -11.84 -2.29
C TYR A 43 -14.09 -11.41 -3.76
N ILE A 44 -12.98 -11.65 -4.48
CA ILE A 44 -12.90 -11.31 -5.89
C ILE A 44 -13.35 -12.51 -6.69
N GLU A 45 -14.45 -12.35 -7.45
CA GLU A 45 -14.97 -13.43 -8.27
C GLU A 45 -14.06 -13.72 -9.46
N PRO A 46 -14.05 -14.95 -9.99
CA PRO A 46 -13.16 -15.35 -11.09
C PRO A 46 -13.24 -14.45 -12.32
N GLU A 47 -14.42 -13.98 -12.68
CA GLU A 47 -14.58 -13.10 -13.85
C GLU A 47 -13.92 -11.75 -13.62
N LEU A 48 -14.09 -11.19 -12.44
CA LEU A 48 -13.46 -9.93 -12.08
C LEU A 48 -11.95 -10.10 -11.98
N GLU A 49 -11.50 -11.21 -11.43
CA GLU A 49 -10.07 -11.51 -11.34
C GLU A 49 -9.43 -11.54 -12.72
N GLN A 50 -10.08 -12.18 -13.69
CA GLN A 50 -9.56 -12.22 -15.06
C GLN A 50 -9.48 -10.83 -15.69
N GLN A 51 -10.48 -9.99 -15.45
CA GLN A 51 -10.46 -8.61 -15.94
C GLN A 51 -9.30 -7.83 -15.31
N LEU A 52 -9.14 -7.95 -14.01
CA LEU A 52 -8.08 -7.24 -13.29
C LEU A 52 -6.69 -7.72 -13.72
N ASN A 53 -6.54 -9.02 -13.97
CA ASN A 53 -5.27 -9.57 -14.43
C ASN A 53 -4.83 -8.94 -15.75
N VAL A 54 -5.78 -8.60 -16.62
CA VAL A 54 -5.46 -7.94 -17.89
C VAL A 54 -5.03 -6.49 -17.67
N GLU A 55 -5.64 -5.83 -16.71
CA GLU A 55 -5.35 -4.41 -16.44
C GLU A 55 -4.06 -4.18 -15.64
N ILE A 56 -3.67 -5.14 -14.81
CA ILE A 56 -2.52 -5.00 -13.94
C ILE A 56 -1.24 -5.26 -14.73
N PRO A 57 -0.29 -4.31 -14.73
CA PRO A 57 0.96 -4.47 -15.49
C PRO A 57 1.72 -5.76 -15.21
N LEU A 58 1.77 -6.23 -13.96
CA LEU A 58 2.43 -7.49 -13.65
C LEU A 58 1.58 -8.72 -13.98
N GLY A 59 0.37 -8.53 -14.50
CA GLY A 59 -0.43 -9.60 -15.10
C GLY A 59 -1.29 -10.42 -14.15
N ARG A 60 -1.35 -10.06 -12.89
CA ARG A 60 -2.16 -10.79 -11.91
C ARG A 60 -2.57 -9.91 -10.76
N ILE A 61 -3.68 -10.25 -10.11
CA ILE A 61 -4.01 -9.64 -8.82
C ILE A 61 -3.03 -10.15 -7.78
N GLY A 62 -2.92 -9.42 -6.67
CA GLY A 62 -2.03 -9.81 -5.59
C GLY A 62 -2.60 -10.92 -4.72
N GLN A 63 -1.70 -11.58 -4.01
CA GLN A 63 -2.05 -12.50 -2.94
C GLN A 63 -1.70 -11.82 -1.62
N PRO A 64 -2.28 -12.26 -0.49
CA PRO A 64 -1.95 -11.66 0.81
C PRO A 64 -0.44 -11.63 1.08
N GLU A 65 0.29 -12.63 0.63
CA GLU A 65 1.75 -12.71 0.81
C GLU A 65 2.48 -11.58 0.10
N ASP A 66 1.94 -11.09 -1.01
CA ASP A 66 2.57 -9.98 -1.75
C ASP A 66 2.63 -8.71 -0.91
N VAL A 67 1.63 -8.49 -0.08
CA VAL A 67 1.59 -7.34 0.83
C VAL A 67 2.37 -7.64 2.11
N ALA A 68 2.18 -8.84 2.65
CA ALA A 68 2.84 -9.25 3.89
C ALA A 68 4.37 -9.18 3.78
N ASP A 69 4.92 -9.56 2.64
CA ASP A 69 6.37 -9.52 2.41
C ASP A 69 6.89 -8.08 2.43
N VAL A 70 6.12 -7.13 1.90
CA VAL A 70 6.51 -5.73 1.94
C VAL A 70 6.47 -5.19 3.37
N VAL A 71 5.44 -5.54 4.13
CA VAL A 71 5.34 -5.12 5.53
C VAL A 71 6.50 -5.69 6.34
N ALA A 72 6.84 -6.96 6.13
CA ALA A 72 7.97 -7.59 6.80
C ALA A 72 9.29 -6.89 6.45
N PHE A 73 9.48 -6.54 5.18
CA PHE A 73 10.65 -5.78 4.76
C PHE A 73 10.74 -4.44 5.48
N LEU A 74 9.62 -3.71 5.54
CA LEU A 74 9.59 -2.40 6.19
C LEU A 74 9.90 -2.48 7.69
N ALA A 75 9.62 -3.61 8.31
CA ALA A 75 9.92 -3.84 9.72
C ALA A 75 11.36 -4.33 9.95
N SER A 76 12.12 -4.55 8.88
CA SER A 76 13.46 -5.11 8.98
C SER A 76 14.55 -4.04 8.97
N GLU A 77 15.76 -4.44 9.35
CA GLU A 77 16.93 -3.57 9.31
C GLU A 77 17.24 -3.04 7.91
N GLN A 78 16.88 -3.81 6.88
CA GLN A 78 17.11 -3.38 5.51
C GLN A 78 16.34 -2.13 5.14
N ALA A 79 15.23 -1.85 5.84
CA ALA A 79 14.40 -0.67 5.61
C ALA A 79 14.70 0.49 6.56
N ARG A 80 15.82 0.44 7.28
CA ARG A 80 16.14 1.42 8.35
C ARG A 80 16.23 2.87 7.89
N TRP A 81 16.41 3.10 6.61
CA TRP A 81 16.53 4.45 6.06
C TRP A 81 15.26 4.88 5.31
N LEU A 82 14.17 4.11 5.43
CA LEU A 82 12.88 4.40 4.83
C LEU A 82 11.91 4.92 5.88
N THR A 83 11.42 6.14 5.69
CA THR A 83 10.36 6.69 6.52
C THR A 83 9.61 7.77 5.74
N GLY A 84 8.36 7.98 6.07
CA GLY A 84 7.52 8.99 5.44
C GLY A 84 7.11 8.65 4.02
N GLN A 85 7.19 7.40 3.61
CA GLN A 85 6.92 6.99 2.24
C GLN A 85 5.57 6.33 2.08
N LEU A 86 5.01 6.47 0.90
CA LEU A 86 3.82 5.76 0.47
C LEU A 86 4.26 4.76 -0.60
N LEU A 87 4.06 3.46 -0.33
CA LEU A 87 4.44 2.40 -1.25
C LEU A 87 3.19 1.75 -1.83
N PHE A 88 3.06 1.80 -3.16
CA PHE A 88 2.00 1.10 -3.86
C PHE A 88 2.43 -0.34 -4.10
N VAL A 89 1.67 -1.29 -3.55
CA VAL A 89 1.93 -2.72 -3.70
C VAL A 89 0.77 -3.31 -4.49
N GLY A 90 0.76 -3.06 -5.78
CA GLY A 90 -0.37 -3.42 -6.62
C GLY A 90 0.00 -3.92 -8.01
N GLY A 91 1.25 -4.37 -8.18
CA GLY A 91 1.69 -4.86 -9.48
C GLY A 91 1.68 -3.80 -10.57
N GLY A 92 1.68 -2.53 -10.20
CA GLY A 92 1.63 -1.41 -11.12
C GLY A 92 0.22 -0.90 -11.40
N HIS A 93 -0.79 -1.47 -10.76
CA HIS A 93 -2.18 -1.05 -10.94
C HIS A 93 -2.40 0.29 -10.23
N ARG A 94 -2.85 1.28 -11.00
CA ARG A 94 -3.16 2.62 -10.47
C ARG A 94 -2.03 3.20 -9.62
N MET A 95 -0.92 3.46 -10.27
CA MET A 95 0.29 3.97 -9.60
C MET A 95 0.18 5.43 -9.13
N ILE A 96 -0.96 6.03 -9.26
CA ILE A 96 -1.15 7.42 -8.90
C ILE A 96 -2.00 7.54 -7.64
#